data_a410561e835d343d1a33fe1eed22bd15
#
_entry.id   a410561e835d343d1a33fe1eed22bd15
#
_cell.length_a   1.000
_cell.length_b   1.000
_cell.length_c   1.000
_cell.angle_alpha   90.00
_cell.angle_beta   90.00
_cell.angle_gamma   90.00
#
_symmetry.space_group_name_H-M   'P 1'
#
loop_
_entity.id
_entity.type
_entity.pdbx_description
1 polymer ?
#
loop_
_entity_poly.entity_id
_entity_poly.type
_entity_poly.pdbx_seq_one_letter_code
_entity_poly.pdbx_strand_id
1 'polypeptide(L)'
;MINRFRGEIFFGGLEEGTVDELRARAKDAVEPLEAARLSFRMLLVPGTVALIAGCIGFGAIMIIPIDMVRELAITATVGVALTILTDLVLLPVLLSYTRLRNIERKREFRLRQLTRFDKVWAALSRLSKPVPAAIVILFGVVLWFFAWQHGNKVMIGDAQKGVAELRPEARYNQDAVLIASKFSLGVDILTVIAESGPSACTTSYAAMELIDRFAWHMENVEGVEQVITLPAAAKIVNAGWNDGSVRWRVLPRDPDTLRQATQSFETDSGLLNADCSAIPITIFTSDHQATTIDRVVAAVKEFREANNAHVPGNLQLKLAAEAAENPDFTTDQVNLRLATGNVGVAAATNDTVRESEHTILYLLYAAVFLMCWLSFRSPLAALCVLLPLVLVTELGHSLMVELDIGMKVNTLCVVALGVGIGVDYGIYIFARMRESMLQGRTLTESYFVALKTTGIAIFYTALTLAVGVATWIFSELKFQADMGLMLTFMFIVNMIAAIVFLPALC
;
A
#
# COMPACT_ATOMS: atom_id res chain seq x y z
N MET A 1 29.45 4.19 1.78
CA MET A 1 30.59 4.49 2.67
C MET A 1 31.75 3.52 2.50
N ILE A 2 31.58 2.22 2.62
CA ILE A 2 32.64 1.18 2.54
C ILE A 2 33.47 1.27 1.25
N ASN A 3 32.83 1.44 0.08
CA ASN A 3 33.55 1.55 -1.20
C ASN A 3 34.46 2.79 -1.25
N ARG A 4 33.99 3.91 -0.71
CA ARG A 4 34.82 5.13 -0.64
C ARG A 4 35.99 4.97 0.32
N PHE A 5 35.73 4.49 1.52
CA PHE A 5 36.75 4.18 2.52
C PHE A 5 37.84 3.26 1.97
N ARG A 6 37.45 2.23 1.24
CA ARG A 6 38.39 1.31 0.59
C ARG A 6 39.19 2.00 -0.52
N GLY A 7 38.56 2.88 -1.31
CA GLY A 7 39.24 3.68 -2.33
C GLY A 7 40.33 4.55 -1.75
N GLU A 8 40.05 5.23 -0.63
CA GLU A 8 41.02 6.07 0.08
C GLU A 8 42.21 5.25 0.61
N ILE A 9 41.96 4.08 1.22
CA ILE A 9 43.01 3.21 1.75
C ILE A 9 43.84 2.55 0.64
N PHE A 10 43.24 2.22 -0.50
CA PHE A 10 43.97 1.50 -1.56
C PHE A 10 44.62 2.44 -2.56
N PHE A 11 44.01 3.59 -2.84
CA PHE A 11 44.39 4.45 -3.95
C PHE A 11 44.45 5.95 -3.58
N GLY A 12 44.30 6.34 -2.33
CA GLY A 12 44.27 7.73 -1.92
C GLY A 12 43.14 8.56 -2.54
N GLY A 13 42.01 7.91 -2.86
CA GLY A 13 40.88 8.58 -3.48
C GLY A 13 39.86 7.63 -4.09
N LEU A 14 39.03 8.13 -5.00
CA LEU A 14 38.04 7.31 -5.69
C LEU A 14 38.69 6.26 -6.59
N GLU A 15 38.05 5.11 -6.72
CA GLU A 15 38.45 4.02 -7.62
C GLU A 15 38.16 4.37 -9.10
N GLU A 16 38.71 5.51 -9.58
CA GLU A 16 38.50 6.06 -10.92
C GLU A 16 39.81 6.06 -11.73
N GLY A 17 39.68 5.93 -13.05
CA GLY A 17 40.79 5.98 -13.99
C GLY A 17 41.23 4.61 -14.47
N THR A 18 42.34 4.60 -15.19
CA THR A 18 42.99 3.40 -15.71
C THR A 18 43.71 2.62 -14.59
N VAL A 19 44.00 1.35 -14.83
CA VAL A 19 44.74 0.50 -13.87
C VAL A 19 46.10 1.11 -13.51
N ASP A 20 46.78 1.72 -14.49
CA ASP A 20 48.11 2.32 -14.29
C ASP A 20 48.01 3.64 -13.47
N GLU A 21 46.97 4.45 -13.71
CA GLU A 21 46.69 5.64 -12.88
C GLU A 21 46.37 5.26 -11.44
N LEU A 22 45.55 4.23 -11.24
CA LEU A 22 45.22 3.72 -9.91
C LEU A 22 46.45 3.14 -9.19
N ARG A 23 47.35 2.49 -9.90
CA ARG A 23 48.63 2.04 -9.33
C ARG A 23 49.56 3.19 -8.98
N ALA A 24 49.61 4.21 -9.82
CA ALA A 24 50.42 5.42 -9.52
C ALA A 24 49.88 6.15 -8.26
N ARG A 25 48.58 6.30 -8.14
CA ARG A 25 47.92 6.93 -6.98
C ARG A 25 47.96 6.08 -5.71
N ALA A 26 48.35 4.80 -5.79
CA ALA A 26 48.48 3.95 -4.61
C ALA A 26 49.52 4.45 -3.61
N LYS A 27 50.42 5.39 -4.01
CA LYS A 27 51.37 6.10 -3.12
C LYS A 27 50.67 7.12 -2.18
N ASP A 28 49.49 7.59 -2.59
CA ASP A 28 48.72 8.59 -1.83
C ASP A 28 47.69 7.90 -0.89
N ALA A 29 47.83 6.60 -0.64
CA ALA A 29 47.01 5.84 0.29
C ALA A 29 47.11 6.42 1.71
N VAL A 30 45.97 6.63 2.34
CA VAL A 30 45.86 7.24 3.67
C VAL A 30 45.56 6.22 4.76
N GLU A 31 45.84 6.59 6.00
CA GLU A 31 45.52 5.76 7.16
C GLU A 31 44.02 5.58 7.37
N PRO A 32 43.57 4.50 8.03
CA PRO A 32 42.15 4.20 8.22
C PRO A 32 41.33 5.31 8.86
N LEU A 33 41.89 6.03 9.82
CA LEU A 33 41.21 7.16 10.48
C LEU A 33 40.95 8.30 9.49
N GLU A 34 41.93 8.63 8.68
CA GLU A 34 41.81 9.70 7.71
C GLU A 34 40.92 9.32 6.53
N ALA A 35 41.02 8.07 6.07
CA ALA A 35 40.12 7.50 5.08
C ALA A 35 38.65 7.52 5.56
N ALA A 36 38.38 7.21 6.83
CA ALA A 36 37.06 7.29 7.42
C ALA A 36 36.54 8.72 7.45
N ARG A 37 37.38 9.68 7.86
CA ARG A 37 37.04 11.11 7.89
C ARG A 37 36.75 11.70 6.52
N LEU A 38 37.55 11.39 5.51
CA LEU A 38 37.33 11.81 4.11
C LEU A 38 36.05 11.20 3.53
N SER A 39 35.84 9.92 3.77
CA SER A 39 34.62 9.22 3.33
C SER A 39 33.37 9.79 3.96
N PHE A 40 33.39 10.08 5.26
CA PHE A 40 32.29 10.72 5.97
C PHE A 40 31.97 12.09 5.38
N ARG A 41 32.99 12.96 5.24
CA ARG A 41 32.82 14.35 4.74
C ARG A 41 32.15 14.39 3.36
N MET A 42 32.50 13.44 2.47
CA MET A 42 31.96 13.42 1.11
C MET A 42 30.58 12.79 1.00
N LEU A 43 30.27 11.83 1.87
CA LEU A 43 29.01 11.08 1.83
C LEU A 43 27.95 11.63 2.80
N LEU A 44 28.30 12.59 3.64
CA LEU A 44 27.37 13.17 4.61
C LEU A 44 26.11 13.73 3.92
N VAL A 45 26.29 14.61 2.93
CA VAL A 45 25.16 15.26 2.27
C VAL A 45 24.32 14.27 1.46
N PRO A 46 24.84 13.52 0.47
CA PRO A 46 24.02 12.61 -0.30
C PRO A 46 23.44 11.46 0.54
N GLY A 47 24.18 10.99 1.55
CA GLY A 47 23.69 9.94 2.45
C GLY A 47 22.55 10.42 3.35
N THR A 48 22.66 11.64 3.90
CA THR A 48 21.57 12.22 4.71
C THR A 48 20.33 12.46 3.87
N VAL A 49 20.48 12.97 2.65
CA VAL A 49 19.34 13.20 1.73
C VAL A 49 18.63 11.89 1.41
N ALA A 50 19.37 10.82 1.10
CA ALA A 50 18.81 9.52 0.83
C ALA A 50 18.02 8.95 2.03
N LEU A 51 18.61 9.01 3.23
CA LEU A 51 17.94 8.53 4.45
C LEU A 51 16.70 9.36 4.82
N ILE A 52 16.74 10.69 4.61
CA ILE A 52 15.56 11.54 4.78
C ILE A 52 14.46 11.16 3.76
N ALA A 53 14.83 10.81 2.53
CA ALA A 53 13.86 10.31 1.55
C ALA A 53 13.13 9.08 2.04
N GLY A 54 13.84 8.13 2.65
CA GLY A 54 13.24 6.96 3.30
C GLY A 54 12.26 7.34 4.42
N CYS A 55 12.65 8.28 5.30
CA CYS A 55 11.76 8.80 6.35
C CYS A 55 10.49 9.45 5.75
N ILE A 56 10.62 10.20 4.66
CA ILE A 56 9.49 10.81 3.96
C ILE A 56 8.58 9.73 3.36
N GLY A 57 9.15 8.68 2.78
CA GLY A 57 8.41 7.55 2.23
C GLY A 57 7.49 6.89 3.27
N PHE A 58 8.04 6.57 4.44
CA PHE A 58 7.24 6.05 5.56
C PHE A 58 6.30 7.10 6.15
N GLY A 59 6.73 8.36 6.24
CA GLY A 59 5.91 9.45 6.74
C GLY A 59 4.66 9.71 5.89
N ALA A 60 4.73 9.53 4.58
CA ALA A 60 3.58 9.68 3.69
C ALA A 60 2.48 8.63 4.00
N ILE A 61 2.85 7.44 4.45
CA ILE A 61 1.90 6.39 4.84
C ILE A 61 1.09 6.77 6.09
N MET A 62 1.59 7.68 6.96
CA MET A 62 0.85 8.14 8.15
C MET A 62 -0.46 8.87 7.84
N ILE A 63 -0.66 9.29 6.58
CA ILE A 63 -1.87 9.99 6.13
C ILE A 63 -3.06 9.04 6.04
N ILE A 64 -2.81 7.74 5.87
CA ILE A 64 -3.87 6.74 5.83
C ILE A 64 -4.61 6.75 7.18
N PRO A 65 -5.93 7.00 7.21
CA PRO A 65 -6.71 7.05 8.45
C PRO A 65 -7.06 5.65 8.98
N ILE A 66 -6.08 4.76 9.02
CA ILE A 66 -6.15 3.41 9.61
C ILE A 66 -5.09 3.33 10.69
N ASP A 67 -5.49 3.18 11.95
CA ASP A 67 -4.60 3.28 13.11
C ASP A 67 -3.43 2.28 13.05
N MET A 68 -3.69 1.04 12.70
CA MET A 68 -2.66 0.01 12.54
C MET A 68 -1.57 0.41 11.52
N VAL A 69 -1.97 1.03 10.40
CA VAL A 69 -1.04 1.49 9.36
C VAL A 69 -0.23 2.69 9.84
N ARG A 70 -0.89 3.59 10.56
CA ARG A 70 -0.24 4.79 11.13
C ARG A 70 0.80 4.41 12.17
N GLU A 71 0.51 3.45 13.05
CA GLU A 71 1.47 2.93 14.04
C GLU A 71 2.67 2.26 13.36
N LEU A 72 2.42 1.45 12.33
CA LEU A 72 3.48 0.84 11.51
C LEU A 72 4.36 1.90 10.86
N ALA A 73 3.75 2.93 10.26
CA ALA A 73 4.46 4.02 9.60
C ALA A 73 5.32 4.84 10.58
N ILE A 74 4.81 5.14 11.79
CA ILE A 74 5.55 5.81 12.85
C ILE A 74 6.76 4.98 13.25
N THR A 75 6.55 3.70 13.56
CA THR A 75 7.61 2.79 13.99
C THR A 75 8.70 2.65 12.92
N ALA A 76 8.30 2.49 11.67
CA ALA A 76 9.23 2.40 10.55
C ALA A 76 9.99 3.71 10.31
N THR A 77 9.33 4.86 10.40
CA THR A 77 9.97 6.19 10.27
C THR A 77 11.04 6.39 11.36
N VAL A 78 10.71 6.06 12.61
CA VAL A 78 11.67 6.11 13.72
C VAL A 78 12.82 5.14 13.49
N GLY A 79 12.54 3.92 13.04
CA GLY A 79 13.56 2.91 12.70
C GLY A 79 14.53 3.44 11.63
N VAL A 80 14.01 3.99 10.53
CA VAL A 80 14.84 4.58 9.47
C VAL A 80 15.60 5.80 9.97
N ALA A 81 15.00 6.65 10.80
CA ALA A 81 15.69 7.78 11.40
C ALA A 81 16.86 7.34 12.28
N LEU A 82 16.73 6.25 13.01
CA LEU A 82 17.84 5.69 13.81
C LEU A 82 18.96 5.12 12.93
N THR A 83 18.66 4.63 11.72
CA THR A 83 19.71 4.19 10.79
C THR A 83 20.62 5.35 10.34
N ILE A 84 20.14 6.61 10.38
CA ILE A 84 20.96 7.79 10.14
C ILE A 84 22.14 7.84 11.13
N LEU A 85 21.87 7.58 12.42
CA LEU A 85 22.91 7.56 13.45
C LEU A 85 23.89 6.39 13.26
N THR A 86 23.38 5.21 12.92
CA THR A 86 24.23 4.04 12.74
C THR A 86 25.09 4.16 11.48
N ASP A 87 24.56 4.63 10.38
CA ASP A 87 25.27 4.72 9.12
C ASP A 87 26.22 5.93 9.04
N LEU A 88 25.83 7.06 9.63
CA LEU A 88 26.64 8.27 9.57
C LEU A 88 27.60 8.43 10.76
N VAL A 89 27.33 7.86 11.92
CA VAL A 89 28.17 7.98 13.10
C VAL A 89 28.90 6.67 13.41
N LEU A 90 28.15 5.59 13.62
CA LEU A 90 28.75 4.34 14.08
C LEU A 90 29.64 3.70 13.01
N LEU A 91 29.20 3.66 11.76
CA LEU A 91 29.96 3.02 10.67
C LEU A 91 31.32 3.71 10.42
N PRO A 92 31.47 5.06 10.31
CA PRO A 92 32.77 5.70 10.19
C PRO A 92 33.68 5.43 11.39
N VAL A 93 33.12 5.45 12.60
CA VAL A 93 33.90 5.15 13.82
C VAL A 93 34.41 3.71 13.78
N LEU A 94 33.58 2.72 13.46
CA LEU A 94 34.02 1.34 13.34
C LEU A 94 35.06 1.15 12.24
N LEU A 95 34.91 1.83 11.09
CA LEU A 95 35.86 1.78 10.00
C LEU A 95 37.23 2.37 10.38
N SER A 96 37.28 3.39 11.22
CA SER A 96 38.53 4.00 11.68
C SER A 96 39.42 3.05 12.49
N TYR A 97 38.82 2.05 13.17
CA TYR A 97 39.56 1.03 13.93
C TYR A 97 39.98 -0.18 13.06
N THR A 98 39.57 -0.25 11.78
CA THR A 98 39.91 -1.41 10.94
C THR A 98 41.39 -1.41 10.55
N ARG A 99 42.08 -2.49 10.86
CA ARG A 99 43.47 -2.73 10.40
C ARG A 99 43.45 -3.72 9.24
N LEU A 100 43.77 -3.25 8.05
CA LEU A 100 43.85 -4.12 6.87
C LEU A 100 45.21 -4.82 6.83
N ARG A 101 45.20 -6.15 6.90
CA ARG A 101 46.39 -6.98 6.63
C ARG A 101 46.52 -7.26 5.12
N ASN A 102 47.75 -7.28 4.59
CA ASN A 102 48.07 -7.57 3.19
C ASN A 102 47.39 -6.65 2.17
N ILE A 103 47.53 -5.33 2.39
CA ILE A 103 46.91 -4.30 1.55
C ILE A 103 47.24 -4.45 0.07
N GLU A 104 48.50 -4.77 -0.28
CA GLU A 104 48.93 -4.92 -1.68
C GLU A 104 48.21 -6.06 -2.40
N ARG A 105 48.09 -7.23 -1.77
CA ARG A 105 47.36 -8.37 -2.36
C ARG A 105 45.88 -8.06 -2.56
N LYS A 106 45.26 -7.37 -1.60
CA LYS A 106 43.85 -6.94 -1.67
C LYS A 106 43.66 -5.86 -2.73
N ARG A 107 44.61 -4.94 -2.90
CA ARG A 107 44.65 -3.93 -3.94
C ARG A 107 44.68 -4.55 -5.34
N GLU A 108 45.62 -5.49 -5.58
CA GLU A 108 45.72 -6.18 -6.87
C GLU A 108 44.46 -7.02 -7.19
N PHE A 109 43.89 -7.70 -6.19
CA PHE A 109 42.63 -8.40 -6.37
C PHE A 109 41.50 -7.42 -6.78
N ARG A 110 41.45 -6.23 -6.14
CA ARG A 110 40.48 -5.21 -6.45
C ARG A 110 40.66 -4.63 -7.86
N LEU A 111 41.87 -4.36 -8.28
CA LEU A 111 42.15 -3.89 -9.64
C LEU A 111 41.62 -4.88 -10.70
N ARG A 112 41.82 -6.18 -10.51
CA ARG A 112 41.25 -7.22 -11.39
C ARG A 112 39.70 -7.22 -11.38
N GLN A 113 39.13 -6.98 -10.24
CA GLN A 113 37.66 -6.92 -10.11
C GLN A 113 37.05 -5.68 -10.79
N LEU A 114 37.71 -4.53 -10.70
CA LEU A 114 37.28 -3.29 -11.33
C LEU A 114 37.24 -3.37 -12.85
N THR A 115 38.22 -4.07 -13.44
CA THR A 115 38.31 -4.23 -14.92
C THR A 115 37.34 -5.26 -15.49
N ARG A 116 36.83 -6.18 -14.67
CA ARG A 116 35.96 -7.27 -15.14
C ARG A 116 34.64 -6.76 -15.77
N PHE A 117 34.10 -5.68 -15.27
CA PHE A 117 32.83 -5.10 -15.73
C PHE A 117 32.99 -3.86 -16.60
N ASP A 118 34.21 -3.44 -16.92
CA ASP A 118 34.46 -2.19 -17.69
C ASP A 118 33.76 -2.22 -19.07
N LYS A 119 33.72 -3.39 -19.74
CA LYS A 119 33.02 -3.54 -21.03
C LYS A 119 31.51 -3.31 -20.90
N VAL A 120 30.88 -3.78 -19.81
CA VAL A 120 29.47 -3.63 -19.54
C VAL A 120 29.18 -2.17 -19.21
N TRP A 121 30.00 -1.54 -18.35
CA TRP A 121 29.83 -0.15 -17.99
C TRP A 121 30.06 0.78 -19.18
N ALA A 122 31.02 0.48 -20.06
CA ALA A 122 31.24 1.22 -21.30
C ALA A 122 30.08 1.06 -22.30
N ALA A 123 29.43 -0.10 -22.35
CA ALA A 123 28.24 -0.27 -23.16
C ALA A 123 27.04 0.53 -22.60
N LEU A 124 26.82 0.47 -21.29
CA LEU A 124 25.76 1.22 -20.63
C LEU A 124 25.99 2.74 -20.69
N SER A 125 27.25 3.21 -20.60
CA SER A 125 27.53 4.65 -20.70
C SER A 125 27.17 5.25 -22.06
N ARG A 126 27.07 4.43 -23.13
CA ARG A 126 26.62 4.88 -24.45
C ARG A 126 25.14 5.30 -24.45
N LEU A 127 24.34 4.85 -23.46
CA LEU A 127 22.92 5.24 -23.34
C LEU A 127 22.74 6.74 -23.08
N SER A 128 23.78 7.42 -22.58
CA SER A 128 23.78 8.89 -22.43
C SER A 128 24.04 9.67 -23.72
N LYS A 129 24.32 8.99 -24.86
CA LYS A 129 24.47 9.65 -26.17
C LYS A 129 23.09 10.00 -26.74
N PRO A 130 22.94 11.09 -27.54
CA PRO A 130 21.63 11.62 -27.93
C PRO A 130 20.75 10.60 -28.67
N VAL A 131 21.29 9.78 -29.57
CA VAL A 131 20.47 8.80 -30.32
C VAL A 131 20.03 7.62 -29.44
N PRO A 132 20.92 6.91 -28.72
CA PRO A 132 20.50 5.87 -27.77
C PRO A 132 19.58 6.43 -26.65
N ALA A 133 19.85 7.64 -26.14
CA ALA A 133 19.00 8.27 -25.12
C ALA A 133 17.57 8.48 -25.62
N ALA A 134 17.42 9.00 -26.84
CA ALA A 134 16.09 9.19 -27.46
C ALA A 134 15.34 7.85 -27.61
N ILE A 135 16.03 6.77 -27.98
CA ILE A 135 15.43 5.43 -28.08
C ILE A 135 14.98 4.93 -26.70
N VAL A 136 15.82 5.10 -25.66
CA VAL A 136 15.49 4.71 -24.29
C VAL A 136 14.29 5.49 -23.75
N ILE A 137 14.25 6.81 -23.98
CA ILE A 137 13.13 7.65 -23.56
C ILE A 137 11.84 7.24 -24.29
N LEU A 138 11.91 7.05 -25.62
CA LEU A 138 10.75 6.58 -26.40
C LEU A 138 10.25 5.23 -25.89
N PHE A 139 11.16 4.29 -25.65
CA PHE A 139 10.80 2.99 -25.05
C PHE A 139 10.16 3.15 -23.67
N GLY A 140 10.70 4.04 -22.83
CA GLY A 140 10.15 4.33 -21.52
C GLY A 140 8.74 4.90 -21.57
N VAL A 141 8.48 5.83 -22.50
CA VAL A 141 7.14 6.43 -22.70
C VAL A 141 6.15 5.37 -23.19
N VAL A 142 6.55 4.52 -24.15
CA VAL A 142 5.70 3.43 -24.65
C VAL A 142 5.40 2.43 -23.51
N LEU A 143 6.43 2.04 -22.77
CA LEU A 143 6.28 1.13 -21.63
C LEU A 143 5.38 1.72 -20.53
N TRP A 144 5.55 3.01 -20.22
CA TRP A 144 4.70 3.73 -19.28
C TRP A 144 3.25 3.75 -19.73
N PHE A 145 2.99 4.04 -21.02
CA PHE A 145 1.63 4.08 -21.55
C PHE A 145 0.92 2.72 -21.42
N PHE A 146 1.60 1.62 -21.78
CA PHE A 146 1.03 0.28 -21.63
C PHE A 146 0.85 -0.11 -20.17
N ALA A 147 1.83 0.20 -19.32
CA ALA A 147 1.75 -0.07 -17.89
C ALA A 147 0.60 0.70 -17.23
N TRP A 148 0.43 1.98 -17.58
CA TRP A 148 -0.68 2.80 -17.09
C TRP A 148 -2.05 2.27 -17.56
N GLN A 149 -2.18 1.94 -18.85
CA GLN A 149 -3.44 1.39 -19.39
C GLN A 149 -3.82 0.05 -18.72
N HIS A 150 -2.83 -0.77 -18.42
CA HIS A 150 -3.04 -2.05 -17.76
C HIS A 150 -3.22 -1.88 -16.26
N GLY A 151 -2.40 -1.06 -15.62
CA GLY A 151 -2.43 -0.77 -14.19
C GLY A 151 -3.74 -0.13 -13.71
N ASN A 152 -4.41 0.67 -14.54
CA ASN A 152 -5.73 1.23 -14.22
C ASN A 152 -6.84 0.17 -14.01
N LYS A 153 -6.57 -1.11 -14.30
CA LYS A 153 -7.49 -2.21 -14.04
C LYS A 153 -7.28 -2.86 -12.67
N VAL A 154 -6.38 -2.36 -11.85
CA VAL A 154 -6.17 -2.85 -10.50
C VAL A 154 -7.48 -2.76 -9.71
N MET A 155 -7.91 -3.89 -9.14
CA MET A 155 -9.04 -3.93 -8.23
C MET A 155 -8.63 -3.43 -6.85
N ILE A 156 -9.45 -2.59 -6.24
CA ILE A 156 -9.24 -2.13 -4.87
C ILE A 156 -9.96 -3.07 -3.93
N GLY A 157 -9.21 -3.77 -3.08
CA GLY A 157 -9.71 -4.82 -2.19
C GLY A 157 -9.20 -6.20 -2.55
N ASP A 158 -9.87 -7.23 -2.08
CA ASP A 158 -9.49 -8.61 -2.31
C ASP A 158 -9.94 -9.12 -3.69
N ALA A 159 -8.98 -9.63 -4.44
CA ALA A 159 -9.26 -10.28 -5.73
C ALA A 159 -9.66 -11.76 -5.57
N GLN A 160 -9.28 -12.40 -4.45
CA GLN A 160 -9.44 -13.84 -4.23
C GLN A 160 -10.51 -14.14 -3.18
N LYS A 161 -11.09 -15.35 -3.26
CA LYS A 161 -12.02 -15.89 -2.26
C LYS A 161 -11.26 -16.37 -1.02
N GLY A 162 -11.94 -16.36 0.11
CA GLY A 162 -11.35 -16.77 1.39
C GLY A 162 -10.67 -15.61 2.12
N VAL A 163 -10.15 -15.86 3.34
CA VAL A 163 -9.46 -14.83 4.12
C VAL A 163 -8.21 -14.38 3.38
N ALA A 164 -8.15 -13.09 3.10
CA ALA A 164 -7.14 -12.44 2.27
C ALA A 164 -5.70 -12.58 2.79
N GLU A 165 -5.57 -12.73 4.09
CA GLU A 165 -4.28 -12.88 4.76
C GLU A 165 -3.69 -14.28 4.61
N LEU A 166 -4.50 -15.27 4.25
CA LEU A 166 -4.12 -16.67 4.15
C LEU A 166 -4.03 -17.12 2.68
N ARG A 167 -3.24 -18.16 2.45
CA ARG A 167 -3.19 -18.81 1.13
C ARG A 167 -4.52 -19.50 0.83
N PRO A 168 -4.94 -19.62 -0.44
CA PRO A 168 -6.15 -20.35 -0.81
C PRO A 168 -6.16 -21.80 -0.33
N GLU A 169 -4.99 -22.43 -0.27
CA GLU A 169 -4.80 -23.81 0.17
C GLU A 169 -4.79 -23.96 1.71
N ALA A 170 -4.83 -22.86 2.46
CA ALA A 170 -4.88 -22.91 3.91
C ALA A 170 -6.17 -23.61 4.37
N ARG A 171 -6.05 -24.47 5.41
CA ARG A 171 -7.17 -25.24 5.93
C ARG A 171 -8.40 -24.39 6.22
N TYR A 172 -8.20 -23.22 6.83
CA TYR A 172 -9.29 -22.29 7.11
C TYR A 172 -10.10 -21.92 5.86
N ASN A 173 -9.40 -21.56 4.77
CA ASN A 173 -10.04 -21.18 3.51
C ASN A 173 -10.78 -22.38 2.87
N GLN A 174 -10.19 -23.57 2.94
CA GLN A 174 -10.84 -24.80 2.45
C GLN A 174 -12.10 -25.13 3.25
N ASP A 175 -12.03 -25.05 4.60
CA ASP A 175 -13.16 -25.28 5.48
C ASP A 175 -14.26 -24.22 5.25
N ALA A 176 -13.91 -22.95 5.10
CA ALA A 176 -14.86 -21.87 4.80
C ALA A 176 -15.61 -22.09 3.46
N VAL A 177 -14.88 -22.47 2.41
CA VAL A 177 -15.49 -22.81 1.10
C VAL A 177 -16.40 -24.03 1.23
N LEU A 178 -15.99 -25.04 2.00
CA LEU A 178 -16.82 -26.23 2.24
C LEU A 178 -18.12 -25.87 2.97
N ILE A 179 -18.03 -25.03 4.02
CA ILE A 179 -19.21 -24.56 4.77
C ILE A 179 -20.14 -23.79 3.84
N ALA A 180 -19.64 -22.79 3.12
CA ALA A 180 -20.44 -22.01 2.16
C ALA A 180 -21.10 -22.89 1.07
N SER A 181 -20.45 -23.98 0.65
CA SER A 181 -20.99 -24.89 -0.35
C SER A 181 -22.07 -25.86 0.18
N LYS A 182 -22.12 -26.09 1.50
CA LYS A 182 -23.04 -27.06 2.13
C LYS A 182 -24.19 -26.39 2.87
N PHE A 183 -24.03 -25.17 3.30
CA PHE A 183 -25.01 -24.40 4.04
C PHE A 183 -25.38 -23.15 3.24
N SER A 184 -26.61 -22.70 3.36
CA SER A 184 -27.09 -21.45 2.76
C SER A 184 -26.65 -20.18 3.54
N LEU A 185 -25.83 -20.35 4.53
CA LEU A 185 -25.24 -19.27 5.34
C LEU A 185 -23.74 -19.24 5.07
N GLY A 186 -23.27 -18.22 4.38
CA GLY A 186 -21.85 -17.95 4.22
C GLY A 186 -21.19 -17.48 5.52
N VAL A 187 -19.87 -17.39 5.50
CA VAL A 187 -19.07 -16.84 6.62
C VAL A 187 -18.84 -15.34 6.47
N ASP A 188 -19.21 -14.77 5.34
CA ASP A 188 -18.98 -13.37 4.97
C ASP A 188 -20.24 -12.56 5.25
N ILE A 189 -20.12 -11.60 6.19
CA ILE A 189 -21.26 -10.89 6.75
C ILE A 189 -21.08 -9.39 6.57
N LEU A 190 -22.10 -8.75 5.98
CA LEU A 190 -22.31 -7.31 6.00
C LEU A 190 -23.50 -6.99 6.91
N THR A 191 -23.31 -6.16 7.92
CA THR A 191 -24.40 -5.71 8.75
C THR A 191 -24.76 -4.26 8.43
N VAL A 192 -26.01 -4.03 8.08
CA VAL A 192 -26.60 -2.70 7.92
C VAL A 192 -27.49 -2.45 9.13
N ILE A 193 -27.32 -1.30 9.80
CA ILE A 193 -28.17 -0.94 10.93
C ILE A 193 -29.25 0.02 10.43
N ALA A 194 -30.51 -0.37 10.65
CA ALA A 194 -31.64 0.54 10.51
C ALA A 194 -31.81 1.32 11.81
N GLU A 195 -31.43 2.59 11.80
CA GLU A 195 -31.65 3.54 12.88
C GLU A 195 -33.03 4.15 12.73
N SER A 196 -33.80 4.20 13.80
CA SER A 196 -35.17 4.75 13.84
C SER A 196 -35.48 5.37 15.21
N GLY A 197 -36.72 5.78 15.43
CA GLY A 197 -37.17 6.26 16.74
C GLY A 197 -37.24 5.14 17.78
N PRO A 198 -37.31 5.52 19.09
CA PRO A 198 -37.52 4.54 20.15
C PRO A 198 -38.81 3.75 19.92
N SER A 199 -38.78 2.47 20.24
CA SER A 199 -39.89 1.50 20.07
C SER A 199 -40.39 1.34 18.63
N ALA A 200 -39.64 1.75 17.61
CA ALA A 200 -40.08 1.68 16.20
C ALA A 200 -40.47 0.26 15.76
N CYS A 201 -39.79 -0.78 16.25
CA CYS A 201 -40.09 -2.17 15.91
C CYS A 201 -41.43 -2.67 16.41
N THR A 202 -42.03 -1.98 17.40
CA THR A 202 -43.32 -2.33 18.00
C THR A 202 -44.43 -1.38 17.62
N THR A 203 -44.13 -0.14 17.21
CA THR A 203 -45.11 0.92 16.97
C THR A 203 -45.20 1.37 15.52
N SER A 204 -44.09 1.32 14.77
CA SER A 204 -44.05 1.80 13.38
C SER A 204 -44.04 0.66 12.37
N TYR A 205 -45.23 0.41 11.79
CA TYR A 205 -45.32 -0.51 10.63
C TYR A 205 -44.49 0.01 9.45
N ALA A 206 -44.47 1.31 9.20
CA ALA A 206 -43.76 1.89 8.07
C ALA A 206 -42.22 1.67 8.15
N ALA A 207 -41.66 1.83 9.37
CA ALA A 207 -40.24 1.53 9.59
C ALA A 207 -39.94 0.04 9.35
N MET A 208 -40.74 -0.85 9.90
CA MET A 208 -40.58 -2.29 9.72
C MET A 208 -40.80 -2.73 8.26
N GLU A 209 -41.74 -2.11 7.55
CA GLU A 209 -42.00 -2.37 6.13
C GLU A 209 -40.84 -1.89 5.25
N LEU A 210 -40.24 -0.74 5.55
CA LEU A 210 -39.04 -0.27 4.82
C LEU A 210 -37.87 -1.25 4.97
N ILE A 211 -37.65 -1.76 6.19
CA ILE A 211 -36.60 -2.78 6.45
C ILE A 211 -36.91 -4.07 5.69
N ASP A 212 -38.17 -4.49 5.64
CA ASP A 212 -38.60 -5.68 4.91
C ASP A 212 -38.40 -5.53 3.40
N ARG A 213 -38.73 -4.37 2.83
CA ARG A 213 -38.48 -4.07 1.42
C ARG A 213 -36.98 -4.00 1.12
N PHE A 214 -36.20 -3.45 2.05
CA PHE A 214 -34.74 -3.46 1.91
C PHE A 214 -34.19 -4.88 1.89
N ALA A 215 -34.66 -5.74 2.81
CA ALA A 215 -34.24 -7.14 2.82
C ALA A 215 -34.54 -7.84 1.49
N TRP A 216 -35.76 -7.66 0.97
CA TRP A 216 -36.16 -8.21 -0.33
C TRP A 216 -35.32 -7.66 -1.49
N HIS A 217 -34.99 -6.36 -1.47
CA HIS A 217 -34.09 -5.76 -2.46
C HIS A 217 -32.71 -6.43 -2.42
N MET A 218 -32.14 -6.60 -1.23
CA MET A 218 -30.81 -7.21 -1.06
C MET A 218 -30.76 -8.69 -1.43
N GLU A 219 -31.83 -9.46 -1.15
CA GLU A 219 -31.93 -10.87 -1.54
C GLU A 219 -31.90 -11.09 -3.08
N ASN A 220 -32.19 -10.03 -3.84
CA ASN A 220 -32.14 -10.07 -5.31
C ASN A 220 -30.80 -9.55 -5.88
N VAL A 221 -29.86 -9.18 -5.03
CA VAL A 221 -28.53 -8.73 -5.44
C VAL A 221 -27.63 -9.96 -5.66
N GLU A 222 -26.99 -10.05 -6.81
CA GLU A 222 -26.03 -11.11 -7.09
C GLU A 222 -24.86 -11.10 -6.11
N GLY A 223 -24.57 -12.24 -5.47
CA GLY A 223 -23.57 -12.39 -4.43
C GLY A 223 -24.13 -12.26 -3.00
N VAL A 224 -25.43 -12.03 -2.83
CA VAL A 224 -26.12 -12.15 -1.54
C VAL A 224 -26.78 -13.52 -1.48
N GLU A 225 -26.52 -14.27 -0.40
CA GLU A 225 -27.07 -15.62 -0.19
C GLU A 225 -28.31 -15.58 0.68
N GLN A 226 -28.28 -14.79 1.76
CA GLN A 226 -29.40 -14.67 2.70
C GLN A 226 -29.37 -13.32 3.41
N VAL A 227 -30.55 -12.83 3.79
CA VAL A 227 -30.72 -11.64 4.63
C VAL A 227 -31.55 -12.01 5.86
N ILE A 228 -31.02 -11.72 7.03
CA ILE A 228 -31.73 -11.95 8.31
C ILE A 228 -32.13 -10.59 8.89
N THR A 229 -33.44 -10.46 9.17
CA THR A 229 -34.03 -9.21 9.71
C THR A 229 -35.11 -9.48 10.74
N LEU A 230 -35.35 -8.51 11.60
CA LEU A 230 -36.45 -8.58 12.56
C LEU A 230 -37.84 -8.68 11.88
N PRO A 231 -38.17 -7.96 10.78
CA PRO A 231 -39.42 -8.16 10.06
C PRO A 231 -39.61 -9.58 9.57
N ALA A 232 -38.59 -10.23 9.03
CA ALA A 232 -38.65 -11.61 8.59
C ALA A 232 -38.98 -12.58 9.75
N ALA A 233 -38.34 -12.36 10.90
CA ALA A 233 -38.61 -13.12 12.12
C ALA A 233 -40.02 -12.85 12.67
N ALA A 234 -40.48 -11.61 12.68
CA ALA A 234 -41.84 -11.26 13.09
C ALA A 234 -42.94 -11.90 12.21
N LYS A 235 -42.72 -12.02 10.90
CA LYS A 235 -43.61 -12.77 9.99
C LYS A 235 -43.72 -14.23 10.37
N ILE A 236 -42.62 -14.87 10.77
CA ILE A 236 -42.60 -16.28 11.18
C ILE A 236 -43.38 -16.43 12.50
N VAL A 237 -43.16 -15.55 13.47
CA VAL A 237 -43.88 -15.57 14.75
C VAL A 237 -45.39 -15.36 14.50
N ASN A 238 -45.77 -14.36 13.69
CA ASN A 238 -47.19 -14.15 13.34
C ASN A 238 -47.86 -15.36 12.71
N ALA A 239 -47.19 -16.06 11.79
CA ALA A 239 -47.67 -17.30 11.22
C ALA A 239 -47.78 -18.42 12.29
N GLY A 240 -46.78 -18.51 13.19
CA GLY A 240 -46.78 -19.52 14.27
C GLY A 240 -47.95 -19.36 15.23
N TRP A 241 -48.35 -18.16 15.57
CA TRP A 241 -49.53 -17.84 16.40
C TRP A 241 -50.87 -18.18 15.71
N ASN A 242 -50.82 -18.37 14.38
CA ASN A 242 -51.97 -18.70 13.56
C ASN A 242 -51.82 -20.10 12.90
N ASP A 243 -51.52 -21.10 13.71
CA ASP A 243 -51.39 -22.52 13.34
C ASP A 243 -50.39 -22.79 12.20
N GLY A 244 -49.35 -21.92 12.03
CA GLY A 244 -48.38 -22.04 10.94
C GLY A 244 -48.90 -21.68 9.56
N SER A 245 -50.07 -21.09 9.47
CA SER A 245 -50.72 -20.75 8.19
C SER A 245 -49.92 -19.70 7.41
N VAL A 246 -49.57 -20.02 6.16
CA VAL A 246 -48.85 -19.15 5.22
C VAL A 246 -49.58 -17.82 4.96
N ARG A 247 -50.92 -17.80 5.10
CA ARG A 247 -51.69 -16.55 4.98
C ARG A 247 -51.31 -15.48 6.01
N TRP A 248 -50.84 -15.90 7.17
CA TRP A 248 -50.41 -15.03 8.27
C TRP A 248 -48.88 -14.80 8.29
N ARG A 249 -48.14 -15.31 7.32
CA ARG A 249 -46.72 -15.01 7.15
C ARG A 249 -46.53 -13.62 6.51
N VAL A 250 -47.13 -12.63 7.12
CA VAL A 250 -47.10 -11.22 6.71
C VAL A 250 -46.74 -10.35 7.89
N LEU A 251 -46.17 -9.17 7.61
CA LEU A 251 -45.88 -8.20 8.62
C LEU A 251 -47.21 -7.59 9.14
N PRO A 252 -47.49 -7.66 10.47
CA PRO A 252 -48.73 -7.08 11.02
C PRO A 252 -48.76 -5.58 10.85
N ARG A 253 -49.91 -5.03 10.43
CA ARG A 253 -50.14 -3.59 10.30
C ARG A 253 -50.64 -2.97 11.58
N ASP A 254 -51.35 -3.78 12.38
CA ASP A 254 -51.88 -3.37 13.67
C ASP A 254 -50.74 -3.30 14.72
N PRO A 255 -50.50 -2.15 15.44
CA PRO A 255 -49.42 -2.01 16.38
C PRO A 255 -49.40 -3.02 17.52
N ASP A 256 -50.56 -3.46 18.01
CA ASP A 256 -50.64 -4.44 19.09
C ASP A 256 -50.23 -5.82 18.62
N THR A 257 -50.64 -6.21 17.42
CA THR A 257 -50.22 -7.45 16.80
C THR A 257 -48.72 -7.42 16.42
N LEU A 258 -48.23 -6.29 15.94
CA LEU A 258 -46.80 -6.09 15.64
C LEU A 258 -45.96 -6.19 16.92
N ARG A 259 -46.39 -5.55 18.02
CA ARG A 259 -45.73 -5.69 19.31
C ARG A 259 -45.72 -7.12 19.79
N GLN A 260 -46.80 -7.87 19.66
CA GLN A 260 -46.89 -9.27 20.01
C GLN A 260 -45.91 -10.11 19.17
N ALA A 261 -45.83 -9.88 17.88
CA ALA A 261 -44.93 -10.59 16.97
C ALA A 261 -43.46 -10.29 17.24
N THR A 262 -43.10 -9.15 17.80
CA THR A 262 -41.71 -8.73 18.09
C THR A 262 -41.32 -8.95 19.55
N GLN A 263 -42.27 -9.04 20.48
CA GLN A 263 -42.02 -9.18 21.93
C GLN A 263 -41.22 -10.44 22.31
N SER A 264 -41.23 -11.47 21.46
CA SER A 264 -40.50 -12.71 21.72
C SER A 264 -38.99 -12.59 21.49
N PHE A 265 -38.52 -11.47 20.90
CA PHE A 265 -37.11 -11.24 20.63
C PHE A 265 -36.50 -10.34 21.71
N GLU A 266 -35.51 -10.86 22.40
CA GLU A 266 -34.70 -10.13 23.39
C GLU A 266 -33.46 -9.52 22.70
N THR A 267 -32.80 -8.59 23.40
CA THR A 267 -31.55 -7.97 22.93
C THR A 267 -30.47 -8.99 22.57
N ASP A 268 -30.44 -10.09 23.30
CA ASP A 268 -29.45 -11.16 23.09
C ASP A 268 -29.68 -11.93 21.77
N SER A 269 -30.86 -11.74 21.14
CA SER A 269 -31.11 -12.31 19.80
C SER A 269 -30.25 -11.67 18.70
N GLY A 270 -29.67 -10.50 18.98
CA GLY A 270 -28.91 -9.72 17.99
C GLY A 270 -29.77 -9.11 16.88
N LEU A 271 -31.11 -9.13 17.02
CA LEU A 271 -32.05 -8.59 16.01
C LEU A 271 -32.55 -7.18 16.34
N LEU A 272 -32.30 -6.70 17.55
CA LEU A 272 -32.73 -5.38 18.04
C LEU A 272 -31.89 -4.95 19.25
N ASN A 273 -31.85 -3.64 19.49
CA ASN A 273 -31.31 -3.08 20.74
C ASN A 273 -32.44 -2.92 21.81
N ALA A 274 -32.08 -2.50 23.03
CA ALA A 274 -32.97 -2.49 24.17
C ALA A 274 -34.24 -1.66 23.97
N ASP A 275 -34.17 -0.57 23.23
CA ASP A 275 -35.27 0.35 22.96
C ASP A 275 -35.82 0.29 21.53
N CYS A 276 -35.42 -0.68 20.75
CA CYS A 276 -35.82 -0.86 19.35
C CYS A 276 -35.55 0.36 18.44
N SER A 277 -34.57 1.17 18.76
CA SER A 277 -34.16 2.32 17.93
C SER A 277 -33.08 1.93 16.90
N ALA A 278 -32.45 0.77 17.07
CA ALA A 278 -31.45 0.22 16.16
C ALA A 278 -31.74 -1.25 15.87
N ILE A 279 -32.02 -1.53 14.61
CA ILE A 279 -32.38 -2.87 14.12
C ILE A 279 -31.31 -3.34 13.13
N PRO A 280 -30.46 -4.30 13.49
CA PRO A 280 -29.47 -4.83 12.58
C PRO A 280 -30.12 -5.69 11.48
N ILE A 281 -29.60 -5.51 10.27
CA ILE A 281 -29.93 -6.28 9.09
C ILE A 281 -28.67 -7.03 8.71
N THR A 282 -28.67 -8.34 8.86
CA THR A 282 -27.51 -9.18 8.59
C THR A 282 -27.62 -9.77 7.19
N ILE A 283 -26.66 -9.39 6.34
CA ILE A 283 -26.58 -9.83 4.94
C ILE A 283 -25.40 -10.79 4.84
N PHE A 284 -25.70 -12.02 4.41
CA PHE A 284 -24.68 -13.04 4.13
C PHE A 284 -24.32 -12.99 2.65
N THR A 285 -23.04 -12.85 2.36
CA THR A 285 -22.51 -12.82 1.01
C THR A 285 -21.81 -14.13 0.64
N SER A 286 -21.78 -14.47 -0.64
CA SER A 286 -21.12 -15.66 -1.16
C SER A 286 -19.60 -15.64 -1.00
N ASP A 287 -19.05 -14.46 -0.95
CA ASP A 287 -17.62 -14.18 -0.75
C ASP A 287 -17.43 -12.71 -0.37
N HIS A 288 -16.18 -12.34 -0.05
CA HIS A 288 -15.78 -10.96 0.22
C HIS A 288 -14.84 -10.40 -0.86
N GLN A 289 -14.91 -10.90 -2.08
CA GLN A 289 -14.18 -10.32 -3.19
C GLN A 289 -14.58 -8.85 -3.41
N ALA A 290 -13.62 -8.04 -3.84
CA ALA A 290 -13.84 -6.61 -4.09
C ALA A 290 -15.06 -6.34 -4.98
N THR A 291 -15.26 -7.15 -6.02
CA THR A 291 -16.40 -7.05 -6.94
C THR A 291 -17.75 -7.34 -6.28
N THR A 292 -17.81 -8.31 -5.39
CA THR A 292 -19.01 -8.65 -4.61
C THR A 292 -19.32 -7.56 -3.60
N ILE A 293 -18.29 -7.10 -2.87
CA ILE A 293 -18.39 -6.00 -1.90
C ILE A 293 -18.91 -4.73 -2.57
N ASP A 294 -18.28 -4.30 -3.66
CA ASP A 294 -18.66 -3.08 -4.38
C ASP A 294 -20.11 -3.15 -4.87
N ARG A 295 -20.56 -4.30 -5.40
CA ARG A 295 -21.92 -4.51 -5.85
C ARG A 295 -22.94 -4.44 -4.71
N VAL A 296 -22.68 -5.15 -3.63
CA VAL A 296 -23.56 -5.19 -2.46
C VAL A 296 -23.66 -3.83 -1.79
N VAL A 297 -22.54 -3.14 -1.60
CA VAL A 297 -22.49 -1.77 -1.02
C VAL A 297 -23.20 -0.77 -1.95
N ALA A 298 -23.01 -0.88 -3.27
CA ALA A 298 -23.70 -0.02 -4.24
C ALA A 298 -25.22 -0.21 -4.16
N ALA A 299 -25.71 -1.44 -4.05
CA ALA A 299 -27.13 -1.74 -3.91
C ALA A 299 -27.72 -1.16 -2.60
N VAL A 300 -26.97 -1.20 -1.49
CA VAL A 300 -27.38 -0.55 -0.23
C VAL A 300 -27.48 0.97 -0.44
N LYS A 301 -26.46 1.60 -1.06
CA LYS A 301 -26.44 3.04 -1.32
C LYS A 301 -27.59 3.46 -2.24
N GLU A 302 -27.86 2.70 -3.31
CA GLU A 302 -28.95 2.94 -4.24
C GLU A 302 -30.33 2.89 -3.54
N PHE A 303 -30.58 1.84 -2.75
CA PHE A 303 -31.83 1.72 -2.00
C PHE A 303 -32.03 2.89 -1.01
N ARG A 304 -30.96 3.29 -0.32
CA ARG A 304 -30.98 4.43 0.63
C ARG A 304 -31.39 5.73 -0.06
N GLU A 305 -30.82 6.00 -1.23
CA GLU A 305 -31.13 7.20 -2.01
C GLU A 305 -32.57 7.17 -2.54
N ALA A 306 -32.99 6.04 -3.12
CA ALA A 306 -34.31 5.87 -3.69
C ALA A 306 -35.45 5.98 -2.67
N ASN A 307 -35.20 5.66 -1.39
CA ASN A 307 -36.21 5.65 -0.33
C ASN A 307 -35.98 6.75 0.73
N ASN A 308 -35.11 7.73 0.49
CA ASN A 308 -34.72 8.77 1.46
C ASN A 308 -34.30 8.19 2.82
N ALA A 309 -33.72 6.99 2.83
CA ALA A 309 -33.30 6.28 4.03
C ALA A 309 -31.84 6.62 4.40
N HIS A 310 -31.41 7.83 4.11
CA HIS A 310 -30.11 8.37 4.47
C HIS A 310 -30.25 9.75 5.11
N VAL A 311 -30.02 9.80 6.42
CA VAL A 311 -30.05 11.04 7.18
C VAL A 311 -28.64 11.40 7.64
N PRO A 312 -28.09 12.56 7.25
CA PRO A 312 -26.77 12.98 7.71
C PRO A 312 -26.71 13.17 9.23
N GLY A 313 -25.62 12.72 9.83
CA GLY A 313 -25.39 12.84 11.26
C GLY A 313 -25.95 11.67 12.07
N ASN A 314 -26.10 11.87 13.37
CA ASN A 314 -26.62 10.86 14.28
C ASN A 314 -28.13 11.02 14.45
N LEU A 315 -28.91 10.26 13.68
CA LEU A 315 -30.38 10.30 13.76
C LEU A 315 -30.87 9.87 15.13
N GLN A 316 -30.30 8.86 15.75
CA GLN A 316 -30.71 8.36 17.07
C GLN A 316 -30.64 9.45 18.14
N LEU A 317 -29.55 10.24 18.18
CA LEU A 317 -29.45 11.35 19.15
C LEU A 317 -30.51 12.43 18.92
N LYS A 318 -30.83 12.73 17.67
CA LYS A 318 -31.87 13.71 17.33
C LYS A 318 -33.23 13.18 17.74
N LEU A 319 -33.57 11.96 17.36
CA LEU A 319 -34.87 11.36 17.70
C LEU A 319 -35.03 11.09 19.19
N ALA A 320 -33.95 10.74 19.89
CA ALA A 320 -33.99 10.60 21.35
C ALA A 320 -34.22 11.93 22.07
N ALA A 321 -33.64 13.02 21.55
CA ALA A 321 -33.91 14.36 22.10
C ALA A 321 -35.38 14.79 21.87
N GLU A 322 -35.93 14.56 20.67
CA GLU A 322 -37.33 14.85 20.36
C GLU A 322 -38.28 13.98 21.15
N ALA A 323 -38.00 12.71 21.36
CA ALA A 323 -38.78 11.81 22.21
C ALA A 323 -38.73 12.17 23.71
N ALA A 324 -37.64 12.78 24.19
CA ALA A 324 -37.51 13.25 25.53
C ALA A 324 -38.39 14.54 25.81
N GLU A 325 -38.58 15.36 24.76
CA GLU A 325 -39.44 16.54 24.83
C GLU A 325 -40.90 16.20 24.63
N ASN A 326 -41.22 15.16 23.86
CA ASN A 326 -42.57 14.71 23.56
C ASN A 326 -42.71 13.20 23.80
N PRO A 327 -43.32 12.73 24.90
CA PRO A 327 -43.46 11.30 25.20
C PRO A 327 -44.29 10.51 24.18
N ASP A 328 -45.14 11.18 23.40
CA ASP A 328 -45.98 10.57 22.35
C ASP A 328 -45.31 10.66 20.97
N PHE A 329 -44.03 11.04 20.92
CA PHE A 329 -43.27 11.15 19.67
C PHE A 329 -43.10 9.79 19.00
N THR A 330 -43.63 9.67 17.79
CA THR A 330 -43.44 8.52 16.92
C THR A 330 -42.94 9.01 15.57
N THR A 331 -42.01 8.29 14.99
CA THR A 331 -41.46 8.62 13.68
C THR A 331 -41.30 7.37 12.81
N ASP A 332 -41.66 7.52 11.54
CA ASP A 332 -41.44 6.51 10.50
C ASP A 332 -40.08 6.68 9.80
N GLN A 333 -39.29 7.66 10.27
CA GLN A 333 -38.01 7.95 9.68
C GLN A 333 -37.00 6.83 9.99
N VAL A 334 -36.35 6.30 8.96
CA VAL A 334 -35.32 5.25 9.06
C VAL A 334 -34.05 5.71 8.35
N ASN A 335 -32.92 5.50 9.00
CA ASN A 335 -31.60 5.70 8.39
C ASN A 335 -30.91 4.34 8.30
N LEU A 336 -30.60 3.89 7.08
CA LEU A 336 -29.85 2.67 6.84
C LEU A 336 -28.35 3.00 6.86
N ARG A 337 -27.67 2.56 7.90
CA ARG A 337 -26.23 2.78 8.07
C ARG A 337 -25.44 1.52 7.78
N LEU A 338 -24.48 1.62 6.86
CA LEU A 338 -23.44 0.60 6.68
C LEU A 338 -22.57 0.61 7.94
N ALA A 339 -22.55 -0.48 8.69
CA ALA A 339 -22.05 -0.40 10.04
C ALA A 339 -20.89 -1.36 10.35
N THR A 340 -21.04 -2.66 10.14
CA THR A 340 -20.11 -3.66 10.66
C THR A 340 -20.18 -4.99 9.90
N GLY A 341 -19.52 -6.02 10.43
CA GLY A 341 -19.28 -7.29 9.77
C GLY A 341 -17.94 -7.29 9.05
N ASN A 342 -17.38 -8.48 8.77
CA ASN A 342 -16.10 -8.59 8.06
C ASN A 342 -16.15 -7.92 6.67
N VAL A 343 -17.24 -8.12 5.93
CA VAL A 343 -17.50 -7.47 4.64
C VAL A 343 -17.65 -5.95 4.79
N GLY A 344 -18.33 -5.48 5.85
CA GLY A 344 -18.49 -4.06 6.13
C GLY A 344 -17.16 -3.37 6.44
N VAL A 345 -16.31 -4.00 7.24
CA VAL A 345 -14.95 -3.50 7.54
C VAL A 345 -14.10 -3.50 6.27
N ALA A 346 -14.16 -4.56 5.46
CA ALA A 346 -13.45 -4.63 4.18
C ALA A 346 -13.90 -3.52 3.22
N ALA A 347 -15.23 -3.26 3.13
CA ALA A 347 -15.78 -2.18 2.32
C ALA A 347 -15.26 -0.80 2.75
N ALA A 348 -15.30 -0.48 4.04
CA ALA A 348 -14.79 0.77 4.58
C ALA A 348 -13.29 0.93 4.36
N THR A 349 -12.54 -0.17 4.48
CA THR A 349 -11.11 -0.21 4.20
C THR A 349 -10.83 0.07 2.72
N ASN A 350 -11.58 -0.56 1.81
CA ASN A 350 -11.47 -0.35 0.37
C ASN A 350 -11.78 1.10 -0.03
N ASP A 351 -12.84 1.70 0.54
CA ASP A 351 -13.17 3.11 0.32
C ASP A 351 -12.01 4.01 0.80
N THR A 352 -11.43 3.73 1.97
CA THR A 352 -10.28 4.46 2.51
C THR A 352 -9.03 4.32 1.62
N VAL A 353 -8.75 3.13 1.12
CA VAL A 353 -7.63 2.88 0.20
C VAL A 353 -7.82 3.66 -1.11
N ARG A 354 -9.04 3.63 -1.67
CA ARG A 354 -9.40 4.35 -2.90
C ARG A 354 -9.19 5.86 -2.78
N GLU A 355 -9.57 6.45 -1.66
CA GLU A 355 -9.39 7.88 -1.40
C GLU A 355 -7.92 8.25 -1.13
N SER A 356 -7.18 7.34 -0.49
CA SER A 356 -5.82 7.60 -0.04
C SER A 356 -4.77 7.37 -1.12
N GLU A 357 -5.00 6.47 -2.07
CA GLU A 357 -4.02 6.03 -3.08
C GLU A 357 -3.37 7.21 -3.82
N HIS A 358 -4.17 7.99 -4.52
CA HIS A 358 -3.68 9.12 -5.31
C HIS A 358 -3.06 10.20 -4.42
N THR A 359 -3.67 10.48 -3.28
CA THR A 359 -3.21 11.51 -2.33
C THR A 359 -1.81 11.17 -1.80
N ILE A 360 -1.58 9.91 -1.42
CA ILE A 360 -0.27 9.46 -0.91
C ILE A 360 0.79 9.55 -2.01
N LEU A 361 0.49 9.06 -3.22
CA LEU A 361 1.44 9.07 -4.31
C LEU A 361 1.81 10.50 -4.73
N TYR A 362 0.84 11.40 -4.87
CA TYR A 362 1.12 12.80 -5.22
C TYR A 362 1.93 13.50 -4.13
N LEU A 363 1.60 13.31 -2.87
CA LEU A 363 2.36 13.89 -1.77
C LEU A 363 3.79 13.33 -1.73
N LEU A 364 3.94 12.03 -1.90
CA LEU A 364 5.24 11.37 -1.92
C LEU A 364 6.11 11.90 -3.08
N TYR A 365 5.56 11.98 -4.29
CA TYR A 365 6.27 12.55 -5.43
C TYR A 365 6.60 14.02 -5.24
N ALA A 366 5.70 14.81 -4.70
CA ALA A 366 5.95 16.22 -4.41
C ALA A 366 7.07 16.39 -3.36
N ALA A 367 7.06 15.59 -2.31
CA ALA A 367 8.09 15.62 -1.27
C ALA A 367 9.45 15.18 -1.80
N VAL A 368 9.50 14.09 -2.58
CA VAL A 368 10.74 13.62 -3.24
C VAL A 368 11.25 14.65 -4.24
N PHE A 369 10.37 15.26 -5.05
CA PHE A 369 10.73 16.32 -5.97
C PHE A 369 11.36 17.52 -5.25
N LEU A 370 10.68 18.01 -4.21
CA LEU A 370 11.16 19.14 -3.41
C LEU A 370 12.52 18.84 -2.78
N MET A 371 12.69 17.67 -2.21
CA MET A 371 13.94 17.23 -1.60
C MET A 371 15.09 17.17 -2.64
N CYS A 372 14.85 16.55 -3.80
CA CYS A 372 15.82 16.49 -4.89
C CYS A 372 16.14 17.89 -5.42
N TRP A 373 15.12 18.74 -5.58
CA TRP A 373 15.32 20.13 -6.01
C TRP A 373 16.19 20.93 -5.03
N LEU A 374 15.91 20.85 -3.75
CA LEU A 374 16.73 21.51 -2.71
C LEU A 374 18.18 20.98 -2.69
N SER A 375 18.35 19.66 -2.84
CA SER A 375 19.67 19.01 -2.83
C SER A 375 20.51 19.37 -4.06
N PHE A 376 19.91 19.32 -5.23
CA PHE A 376 20.62 19.53 -6.49
C PHE A 376 20.55 20.97 -6.99
N ARG A 377 19.69 21.83 -6.40
CA ARG A 377 19.40 23.20 -6.82
C ARG A 377 19.03 23.32 -8.30
N SER A 378 18.40 22.28 -8.85
CA SER A 378 17.95 22.21 -10.23
C SER A 378 16.65 21.43 -10.31
N PRO A 379 15.55 22.04 -10.80
CA PRO A 379 14.27 21.33 -10.96
C PRO A 379 14.36 20.25 -12.04
N LEU A 380 15.17 20.47 -13.09
CA LEU A 380 15.39 19.45 -14.13
C LEU A 380 16.06 18.21 -13.58
N ALA A 381 17.05 18.37 -12.71
CA ALA A 381 17.70 17.26 -12.02
C ALA A 381 16.70 16.46 -11.16
N ALA A 382 15.81 17.13 -10.45
CA ALA A 382 14.76 16.50 -9.67
C ALA A 382 13.80 15.69 -10.57
N LEU A 383 13.41 16.25 -11.72
CA LEU A 383 12.59 15.53 -12.71
C LEU A 383 13.28 14.30 -13.29
N CYS A 384 14.58 14.39 -13.62
CA CYS A 384 15.34 13.24 -14.13
C CYS A 384 15.38 12.07 -13.11
N VAL A 385 15.36 12.37 -11.81
CA VAL A 385 15.29 11.34 -10.76
C VAL A 385 13.87 10.82 -10.56
N LEU A 386 12.85 11.69 -10.68
CA LEU A 386 11.46 11.37 -10.40
C LEU A 386 10.80 10.54 -11.52
N LEU A 387 11.03 10.88 -12.79
CA LEU A 387 10.37 10.23 -13.93
C LEU A 387 10.55 8.69 -13.97
N PRO A 388 11.74 8.13 -13.71
CA PRO A 388 11.90 6.69 -13.61
C PRO A 388 11.07 6.05 -12.49
N LEU A 389 10.85 6.75 -11.37
CA LEU A 389 10.04 6.24 -10.26
C LEU A 389 8.56 6.16 -10.63
N VAL A 390 8.04 7.16 -11.33
CA VAL A 390 6.66 7.13 -11.86
C VAL A 390 6.46 5.93 -12.79
N LEU A 391 7.42 5.67 -13.68
CA LEU A 391 7.37 4.49 -14.55
C LEU A 391 7.32 3.19 -13.73
N VAL A 392 8.16 3.08 -12.70
CA VAL A 392 8.22 1.85 -11.86
C VAL A 392 6.93 1.65 -11.07
N THR A 393 6.30 2.72 -10.61
CA THR A 393 4.99 2.64 -9.93
C THR A 393 3.92 2.06 -10.85
N GLU A 394 3.81 2.57 -12.08
CA GLU A 394 2.84 2.04 -13.05
C GLU A 394 3.13 0.59 -13.44
N LEU A 395 4.40 0.21 -13.56
CA LEU A 395 4.79 -1.18 -13.75
C LEU A 395 4.42 -2.05 -12.54
N GLY A 396 4.50 -1.51 -11.33
CA GLY A 396 4.03 -2.17 -10.11
C GLY A 396 2.53 -2.43 -10.15
N HIS A 397 1.71 -1.43 -10.50
CA HIS A 397 0.26 -1.60 -10.66
C HIS A 397 -0.06 -2.62 -11.76
N SER A 398 0.64 -2.56 -12.89
CA SER A 398 0.48 -3.54 -13.98
C SER A 398 0.80 -4.96 -13.52
N LEU A 399 1.83 -5.16 -12.71
CA LEU A 399 2.18 -6.47 -12.14
C LEU A 399 1.10 -6.96 -11.17
N MET A 400 0.50 -6.06 -10.38
CA MET A 400 -0.61 -6.42 -9.49
C MET A 400 -1.79 -7.00 -10.27
N VAL A 401 -2.13 -6.41 -11.42
CA VAL A 401 -3.19 -6.92 -12.31
C VAL A 401 -2.86 -8.32 -12.83
N GLU A 402 -1.63 -8.54 -13.31
CA GLU A 402 -1.20 -9.84 -13.85
C GLU A 402 -1.18 -10.97 -12.81
N LEU A 403 -0.99 -10.63 -11.55
CA LEU A 403 -0.89 -11.61 -10.46
C LEU A 403 -2.17 -11.73 -9.65
N ASP A 404 -3.25 -11.07 -10.07
CA ASP A 404 -4.51 -10.97 -9.31
C ASP A 404 -4.29 -10.55 -7.84
N ILE A 405 -3.37 -9.59 -7.65
CA ILE A 405 -3.11 -8.96 -6.36
C ILE A 405 -3.94 -7.67 -6.30
N GLY A 406 -4.97 -7.66 -5.47
CA GLY A 406 -5.76 -6.45 -5.27
C GLY A 406 -5.00 -5.36 -4.53
N MET A 407 -5.37 -4.10 -4.78
CA MET A 407 -4.85 -2.97 -4.03
C MET A 407 -5.52 -2.91 -2.66
N LYS A 408 -4.75 -3.22 -1.64
CA LYS A 408 -5.15 -3.23 -0.23
C LYS A 408 -4.26 -2.27 0.54
N VAL A 409 -4.54 -2.12 1.81
CA VAL A 409 -3.70 -1.36 2.74
C VAL A 409 -2.23 -1.77 2.65
N ASN A 410 -1.97 -3.08 2.63
CA ASN A 410 -0.62 -3.63 2.60
C ASN A 410 0.12 -3.33 1.29
N THR A 411 -0.56 -3.51 0.15
CA THR A 411 0.05 -3.27 -1.17
C THR A 411 0.21 -1.77 -1.47
N LEU A 412 -0.67 -0.92 -0.96
CA LEU A 412 -0.52 0.54 -1.00
C LEU A 412 0.76 0.99 -0.28
N CYS A 413 1.02 0.43 0.92
CA CYS A 413 2.27 0.67 1.65
C CYS A 413 3.51 0.24 0.85
N VAL A 414 3.43 -0.90 0.14
CA VAL A 414 4.53 -1.41 -0.70
C VAL A 414 4.87 -0.46 -1.83
N VAL A 415 3.87 0.10 -2.50
CA VAL A 415 4.08 1.08 -3.59
C VAL A 415 4.79 2.32 -3.05
N ALA A 416 4.32 2.87 -1.93
CA ALA A 416 4.96 4.03 -1.29
C ALA A 416 6.41 3.76 -0.86
N LEU A 417 6.68 2.58 -0.29
CA LEU A 417 8.03 2.13 0.07
C LEU A 417 8.93 1.95 -1.15
N GLY A 418 8.39 1.36 -2.22
CA GLY A 418 9.12 1.16 -3.46
C GLY A 418 9.62 2.48 -4.05
N VAL A 419 8.81 3.53 -4.00
CA VAL A 419 9.20 4.89 -4.42
C VAL A 419 10.23 5.48 -3.45
N GLY A 420 9.99 5.40 -2.13
CA GLY A 420 10.87 5.96 -1.10
C GLY A 420 12.28 5.38 -1.11
N ILE A 421 12.43 4.08 -1.30
CA ILE A 421 13.74 3.41 -1.41
C ILE A 421 14.32 3.54 -2.81
N GLY A 422 13.46 3.51 -3.84
CA GLY A 422 13.89 3.60 -5.24
C GLY A 422 14.57 4.91 -5.59
N VAL A 423 14.17 6.01 -4.96
CA VAL A 423 14.76 7.34 -5.19
C VAL A 423 16.24 7.40 -4.83
N ASP A 424 16.68 6.63 -3.85
CA ASP A 424 18.07 6.60 -3.39
C ASP A 424 19.03 6.22 -4.53
N TYR A 425 18.64 5.25 -5.36
CA TYR A 425 19.49 4.83 -6.51
C TYR A 425 19.71 5.97 -7.48
N GLY A 426 18.64 6.73 -7.79
CA GLY A 426 18.70 7.90 -8.65
C GLY A 426 19.56 9.02 -8.06
N ILE A 427 19.37 9.34 -6.77
CA ILE A 427 20.12 10.38 -6.06
C ILE A 427 21.63 10.08 -6.07
N TYR A 428 22.02 8.84 -5.76
CA TYR A 428 23.44 8.48 -5.71
C TYR A 428 24.10 8.51 -7.09
N ILE A 429 23.44 8.02 -8.14
CA ILE A 429 23.97 8.06 -9.52
C ILE A 429 24.08 9.52 -9.96
N PHE A 430 23.02 10.31 -9.81
CA PHE A 430 22.99 11.70 -10.24
C PHE A 430 24.01 12.57 -9.51
N ALA A 431 24.11 12.45 -8.20
CA ALA A 431 25.11 13.18 -7.39
C ALA A 431 26.52 12.90 -7.89
N ARG A 432 26.81 11.62 -8.22
CA ARG A 432 28.13 11.24 -8.70
C ARG A 432 28.41 11.71 -10.13
N MET A 433 27.42 11.67 -11.01
CA MET A 433 27.52 12.23 -12.36
C MET A 433 27.79 13.73 -12.29
N ARG A 434 27.02 14.47 -11.50
CA ARG A 434 27.19 15.91 -11.32
C ARG A 434 28.58 16.28 -10.81
N GLU A 435 29.09 15.57 -9.81
CA GLU A 435 30.46 15.78 -9.28
C GLU A 435 31.51 15.61 -10.37
N SER A 436 31.38 14.58 -11.19
CA SER A 436 32.31 14.31 -12.32
C SER A 436 32.18 15.37 -13.43
N MET A 437 30.97 15.86 -13.74
CA MET A 437 30.75 16.93 -14.73
C MET A 437 31.35 18.26 -14.26
N LEU A 438 31.29 18.57 -12.96
CA LEU A 438 31.93 19.76 -12.38
C LEU A 438 33.47 19.72 -12.49
N GLN A 439 34.06 18.53 -12.69
CA GLN A 439 35.48 18.35 -13.00
C GLN A 439 35.82 18.53 -14.49
N GLY A 440 34.83 18.94 -15.31
CA GLY A 440 35.01 19.21 -16.75
C GLY A 440 34.88 17.97 -17.67
N ARG A 441 34.40 16.84 -17.17
CA ARG A 441 34.18 15.64 -17.98
C ARG A 441 32.88 15.74 -18.75
N THR A 442 32.80 15.07 -19.89
CA THR A 442 31.57 14.93 -20.66
C THR A 442 30.52 14.09 -19.90
N LEU A 443 29.25 14.22 -20.27
CA LEU A 443 28.16 13.46 -19.67
C LEU A 443 28.41 11.93 -19.73
N THR A 444 28.85 11.42 -20.89
CA THR A 444 29.14 10.00 -21.10
C THR A 444 30.29 9.49 -20.23
N GLU A 445 31.35 10.28 -20.09
CA GLU A 445 32.47 9.95 -19.19
C GLU A 445 32.07 10.02 -17.73
N SER A 446 31.29 11.04 -17.34
CA SER A 446 30.78 11.21 -15.99
C SER A 446 29.86 10.05 -15.59
N TYR A 447 29.03 9.59 -16.51
CA TYR A 447 28.16 8.45 -16.28
C TYR A 447 28.96 7.14 -16.19
N PHE A 448 29.96 6.94 -17.05
CA PHE A 448 30.85 5.76 -16.92
C PHE A 448 31.52 5.71 -15.55
N VAL A 449 32.03 6.84 -15.07
CA VAL A 449 32.63 6.96 -13.73
C VAL A 449 31.60 6.67 -12.63
N ALA A 450 30.38 7.22 -12.74
CA ALA A 450 29.31 6.96 -11.79
C ALA A 450 28.94 5.48 -11.72
N LEU A 451 28.84 4.79 -12.86
CA LEU A 451 28.58 3.35 -12.91
C LEU A 451 29.71 2.54 -12.27
N LYS A 452 30.96 2.87 -12.57
CA LYS A 452 32.12 2.14 -12.05
C LYS A 452 32.28 2.28 -10.54
N THR A 453 31.94 3.43 -9.98
CA THR A 453 32.12 3.72 -8.55
C THR A 453 30.87 3.47 -7.72
N THR A 454 29.74 3.98 -8.16
CA THR A 454 28.45 3.94 -7.45
C THR A 454 27.53 2.86 -7.96
N GLY A 455 27.51 2.59 -9.28
CA GLY A 455 26.62 1.62 -9.89
C GLY A 455 26.81 0.19 -9.35
N ILE A 456 28.06 -0.22 -9.09
CA ILE A 456 28.34 -1.52 -8.46
C ILE A 456 27.73 -1.59 -7.04
N ALA A 457 27.81 -0.53 -6.28
CA ALA A 457 27.23 -0.48 -4.92
C ALA A 457 25.70 -0.57 -4.99
N ILE A 458 25.07 0.19 -5.88
CA ILE A 458 23.61 0.17 -6.11
C ILE A 458 23.16 -1.24 -6.54
N PHE A 459 23.88 -1.87 -7.46
CA PHE A 459 23.58 -3.25 -7.89
C PHE A 459 23.55 -4.22 -6.71
N TYR A 460 24.60 -4.21 -5.88
CA TYR A 460 24.65 -5.10 -4.71
C TYR A 460 23.60 -4.73 -3.66
N THR A 461 23.33 -3.45 -3.43
CA THR A 461 22.29 -3.01 -2.47
C THR A 461 20.92 -3.45 -2.95
N ALA A 462 20.57 -3.20 -4.20
CA ALA A 462 19.29 -3.62 -4.76
C ALA A 462 19.12 -5.15 -4.73
N LEU A 463 20.17 -5.89 -5.10
CA LEU A 463 20.15 -7.36 -5.09
C LEU A 463 20.00 -7.91 -3.67
N THR A 464 20.73 -7.38 -2.70
CA THR A 464 20.61 -7.84 -1.29
C THR A 464 19.27 -7.51 -0.69
N LEU A 465 18.70 -6.33 -0.96
CA LEU A 465 17.35 -5.98 -0.55
C LEU A 465 16.31 -6.88 -1.22
N ALA A 466 16.40 -7.05 -2.54
CA ALA A 466 15.49 -7.91 -3.29
C ALA A 466 15.53 -9.36 -2.79
N VAL A 467 16.71 -9.95 -2.61
CA VAL A 467 16.85 -11.32 -2.06
C VAL A 467 16.33 -11.40 -0.62
N GLY A 468 16.60 -10.38 0.19
CA GLY A 468 16.11 -10.33 1.58
C GLY A 468 14.59 -10.38 1.66
N VAL A 469 13.89 -9.53 0.89
CA VAL A 469 12.42 -9.51 0.89
C VAL A 469 11.80 -10.64 0.07
N ALA A 470 12.51 -11.19 -0.93
CA ALA A 470 12.07 -12.35 -1.69
C ALA A 470 11.86 -13.60 -0.80
N THR A 471 12.53 -13.69 0.36
CA THR A 471 12.29 -14.75 1.33
C THR A 471 10.85 -14.75 1.88
N TRP A 472 10.19 -13.59 1.85
CA TRP A 472 8.79 -13.48 2.28
C TRP A 472 7.81 -14.18 1.34
N ILE A 473 8.19 -14.43 0.08
CA ILE A 473 7.38 -15.19 -0.89
C ILE A 473 7.06 -16.61 -0.36
N PHE A 474 7.93 -17.15 0.47
CA PHE A 474 7.76 -18.47 1.09
C PHE A 474 6.92 -18.44 2.38
N SER A 475 6.41 -17.29 2.79
CA SER A 475 5.55 -17.19 3.97
C SER A 475 4.24 -17.96 3.77
N GLU A 476 3.73 -18.54 4.84
CA GLU A 476 2.38 -19.12 4.87
C GLU A 476 1.29 -18.03 4.80
N LEU A 477 1.63 -16.80 5.23
CA LEU A 477 0.75 -15.64 5.14
C LEU A 477 0.81 -15.05 3.72
N LYS A 478 -0.30 -15.12 3.01
CA LYS A 478 -0.40 -14.65 1.62
C LYS A 478 -0.06 -13.15 1.50
N PHE A 479 -0.60 -12.31 2.40
CA PHE A 479 -0.34 -10.88 2.35
C PHE A 479 1.17 -10.57 2.44
N GLN A 480 1.92 -11.31 3.26
CA GLN A 480 3.36 -11.17 3.37
C GLN A 480 4.09 -11.65 2.12
N ALA A 481 3.60 -12.74 1.53
CA ALA A 481 4.15 -13.26 0.27
C ALA A 481 3.94 -12.27 -0.89
N ASP A 482 2.75 -11.69 -1.01
CA ASP A 482 2.42 -10.67 -2.01
C ASP A 482 3.29 -9.42 -1.83
N MET A 483 3.44 -8.93 -0.58
CA MET A 483 4.35 -7.80 -0.27
C MET A 483 5.80 -8.12 -0.65
N GLY A 484 6.29 -9.32 -0.32
CA GLY A 484 7.65 -9.75 -0.64
C GLY A 484 7.91 -9.79 -2.13
N LEU A 485 6.95 -10.29 -2.90
CA LEU A 485 7.04 -10.36 -4.36
C LEU A 485 7.03 -8.95 -4.99
N MET A 486 6.11 -8.10 -4.57
CA MET A 486 5.98 -6.73 -5.05
C MET A 486 7.23 -5.90 -4.73
N LEU A 487 7.72 -5.93 -3.49
CA LEU A 487 8.94 -5.22 -3.10
C LEU A 487 10.16 -5.72 -3.86
N THR A 488 10.28 -7.05 -4.05
CA THR A 488 11.38 -7.64 -4.84
C THR A 488 11.39 -7.09 -6.25
N PHE A 489 10.22 -7.08 -6.90
CA PHE A 489 10.04 -6.50 -8.23
C PHE A 489 10.43 -5.01 -8.24
N MET A 490 9.87 -4.23 -7.32
CA MET A 490 10.12 -2.78 -7.28
C MET A 490 11.60 -2.45 -7.04
N PHE A 491 12.31 -3.17 -6.17
CA PHE A 491 13.74 -2.92 -5.93
C PHE A 491 14.59 -3.22 -7.17
N ILE A 492 14.30 -4.32 -7.87
CA ILE A 492 15.04 -4.68 -9.09
C ILE A 492 14.73 -3.69 -10.21
N VAL A 493 13.46 -3.38 -10.42
CA VAL A 493 13.05 -2.49 -11.52
C VAL A 493 13.49 -1.05 -11.26
N ASN A 494 13.43 -0.55 -10.01
CA ASN A 494 13.98 0.76 -9.64
C ASN A 494 15.48 0.85 -9.92
N MET A 495 16.25 -0.19 -9.60
CA MET A 495 17.67 -0.26 -9.92
C MET A 495 17.91 -0.18 -11.44
N ILE A 496 17.17 -0.96 -12.22
CA ILE A 496 17.26 -0.95 -13.69
C ILE A 496 16.87 0.43 -14.22
N ALA A 497 15.77 1.00 -13.72
CA ALA A 497 15.29 2.31 -14.12
C ALA A 497 16.31 3.42 -13.82
N ALA A 498 16.93 3.41 -12.64
CA ALA A 498 17.98 4.36 -12.29
C ALA A 498 19.24 4.21 -13.17
N ILE A 499 19.60 2.98 -13.55
CA ILE A 499 20.76 2.74 -14.42
C ILE A 499 20.47 3.04 -15.89
N VAL A 500 19.26 2.79 -16.39
CA VAL A 500 18.96 2.88 -17.83
C VAL A 500 18.33 4.22 -18.21
N PHE A 501 17.29 4.64 -17.48
CA PHE A 501 16.50 5.83 -17.85
C PHE A 501 17.09 7.14 -17.35
N LEU A 502 17.65 7.17 -16.12
CA LEU A 502 18.16 8.40 -15.56
C LEU A 502 19.25 9.08 -16.44
N PRO A 503 20.28 8.36 -16.95
CA PRO A 503 21.29 8.99 -17.78
C PRO A 503 20.78 9.42 -19.17
N ALA A 504 19.70 8.80 -19.66
CA ALA A 504 19.06 9.18 -20.91
C ALA A 504 18.22 10.47 -20.76
N LEU A 505 17.74 10.77 -19.55
CA LEU A 505 16.97 11.97 -19.24
C LEU A 505 17.86 13.19 -18.91
N CYS A 506 19.14 12.98 -18.58
CA CYS A 506 20.11 14.03 -18.27
C CYS A 506 20.80 14.57 -19.53
#